data_75018199647bf6d8ac940e38254560a8
#
_entry.id   75018199647bf6d8ac940e38254560a8
#
_cell.length_a   1.000
_cell.length_b   1.000
_cell.length_c   1.000
_cell.angle_alpha   90.00
_cell.angle_beta   90.00
_cell.angle_gamma   90.00
#
_symmetry.space_group_name_H-M   'P 1'
#
loop_
_entity.id
_entity.type
_entity.pdbx_description
1 polymer ?
#
loop_
_entity_poly.entity_id
_entity_poly.type
_entity_poly.pdbx_seq_one_letter_code
_entity_poly.pdbx_strand_id
1 'polypeptide(L)' 'MKISARNTLPGIVRKVEEGAVNAEITLELAPNLSIVSVITLDAARSLMLKPGVRAYAVIKASSVMVGVDD' A
#
# COMPACT_ATOMS: atom_id res chain seq x y z
N MET A 1 -4.26 -14.50 4.90
CA MET A 1 -5.09 -13.34 5.28
C MET A 1 -6.50 -13.55 4.78
N LYS A 2 -7.46 -13.40 5.64
CA LYS A 2 -8.87 -13.59 5.29
C LYS A 2 -9.60 -12.26 5.47
N ILE A 3 -10.08 -11.67 4.39
CA ILE A 3 -10.61 -10.32 4.38
C ILE A 3 -11.67 -10.18 3.29
N SER A 4 -12.62 -9.26 3.49
CA SER A 4 -13.73 -9.05 2.55
C SER A 4 -13.33 -8.25 1.31
N ALA A 5 -12.22 -7.54 1.33
CA ALA A 5 -11.76 -6.78 0.17
C ALA A 5 -11.46 -7.71 -1.00
N ARG A 6 -11.84 -7.28 -2.20
CA ARG A 6 -11.66 -8.08 -3.42
C ARG A 6 -10.32 -7.86 -4.09
N ASN A 7 -9.68 -6.74 -3.78
CA ASN A 7 -8.39 -6.40 -4.37
C ASN A 7 -7.30 -6.52 -3.32
N THR A 8 -6.50 -7.55 -3.42
CA THR A 8 -5.37 -7.79 -2.53
C THR A 8 -4.14 -8.01 -3.41
N LEU A 9 -3.29 -7.00 -3.47
CA LEU A 9 -2.18 -6.95 -4.41
C LEU A 9 -0.87 -7.14 -3.66
N PRO A 10 -0.16 -8.25 -3.86
CA PRO A 10 1.13 -8.45 -3.21
C PRO A 10 2.19 -7.52 -3.78
N GLY A 11 3.07 -7.05 -2.94
CA GLY A 11 4.14 -6.16 -3.34
C GLY A 11 5.27 -6.13 -2.32
N ILE A 12 6.26 -5.31 -2.61
CA ILE A 12 7.40 -5.09 -1.73
C ILE A 12 7.41 -3.61 -1.33
N VAL A 13 7.54 -3.35 -0.04
CA VAL A 13 7.71 -1.98 0.45
C VAL A 13 9.03 -1.45 -0.10
N ARG A 14 8.98 -0.32 -0.80
CA ARG A 14 10.18 0.35 -1.33
C ARG A 14 10.51 1.61 -0.58
N LYS A 15 9.51 2.28 -0.03
CA LYS A 15 9.74 3.54 0.67
C LYS A 15 8.73 3.68 1.82
N VAL A 16 9.21 4.14 2.95
CA VAL A 16 8.39 4.53 4.09
C VAL A 16 8.77 5.96 4.45
N GLU A 17 7.85 6.89 4.27
CA GLU A 17 8.08 8.29 4.61
C GLU A 17 7.22 8.65 5.80
N GLU A 18 7.85 8.79 6.96
CA GLU A 18 7.16 9.07 8.21
C GLU A 18 6.91 10.56 8.38
N GLY A 19 5.65 10.91 8.63
CA GLY A 19 5.27 12.24 9.06
C GLY A 19 5.02 12.26 10.57
N ALA A 20 4.39 13.32 11.06
CA ALA A 20 4.09 13.45 12.48
C ALA A 20 3.00 12.47 12.95
N VAL A 21 2.00 12.21 12.12
CA VAL A 21 0.83 11.40 12.46
C VAL A 21 0.65 10.25 11.48
N ASN A 22 0.99 10.47 10.22
CA ASN A 22 0.81 9.50 9.14
C ASN A 22 2.15 9.06 8.57
N ALA A 23 2.11 7.96 7.84
CA ALA A 23 3.23 7.48 7.04
C ALA A 23 2.76 7.21 5.62
N GLU A 24 3.58 7.60 4.65
CA GLU A 24 3.35 7.31 3.25
C GLU A 24 4.17 6.09 2.85
N ILE A 25 3.49 5.07 2.37
CA ILE A 25 4.10 3.79 2.03
C ILE A 25 4.04 3.61 0.52
N THR A 26 5.18 3.37 -0.10
CA THR A 26 5.24 3.02 -1.51
C THR A 26 5.45 1.52 -1.64
N LEU A 27 4.52 0.85 -2.29
CA LEU A 27 4.59 -0.58 -2.58
C LEU A 27 4.87 -0.79 -4.06
N GLU A 28 5.91 -1.54 -4.37
CA GLU A 28 6.17 -1.99 -5.73
C GLU A 28 5.45 -3.30 -5.97
N LEU A 29 4.51 -3.29 -6.91
CA LEU A 29 3.70 -4.46 -7.26
C LEU A 29 4.37 -5.29 -8.35
N ALA A 30 5.10 -4.62 -9.24
CA ALA A 30 5.85 -5.21 -10.36
C ALA A 30 6.87 -4.18 -10.79
N PRO A 31 7.85 -4.55 -11.64
CA PRO A 31 8.78 -3.54 -12.18
C PRO A 31 8.03 -2.38 -12.82
N ASN A 32 8.37 -1.17 -12.42
CA ASN A 32 7.75 0.08 -12.89
C ASN A 32 6.26 0.21 -12.57
N LEU A 33 5.76 -0.55 -11.59
CA LEU A 33 4.38 -0.45 -11.15
C LEU A 33 4.35 -0.35 -9.63
N SER A 34 4.02 0.83 -9.13
CA SER A 34 3.95 1.09 -7.70
C SER A 34 2.60 1.68 -7.31
N ILE A 35 2.25 1.49 -6.07
CA ILE A 35 1.07 2.09 -5.47
C ILE A 35 1.48 2.76 -4.17
N VAL A 36 0.83 3.88 -3.86
CA VAL A 36 1.12 4.67 -2.66
C VAL A 36 -0.05 4.55 -1.71
N SER A 37 0.26 4.34 -0.46
CA SER A 37 -0.72 4.26 0.63
C SER A 37 -0.36 5.25 1.72
N VAL A 38 -1.35 5.92 2.27
CA VAL A 38 -1.19 6.76 3.45
C VAL A 38 -1.93 6.09 4.60
N ILE A 39 -1.19 5.70 5.61
CA ILE A 39 -1.73 5.06 6.82
C ILE A 39 -1.22 5.82 8.04
N THR A 40 -1.76 5.51 9.21
CA THR A 40 -1.26 6.13 10.43
C THR A 40 0.17 5.66 10.72
N LEU A 41 0.95 6.51 11.35
CA LEU A 41 2.30 6.16 11.78
C LEU A 41 2.27 4.94 12.70
N ASP A 42 1.30 4.89 13.60
CA ASP A 42 1.12 3.74 14.51
C ASP A 42 0.86 2.46 13.74
N ALA A 43 0.03 2.49 12.70
CA ALA A 43 -0.23 1.32 11.86
C ALA A 43 1.04 0.85 11.15
N ALA A 44 1.80 1.79 10.58
CA ALA A 44 3.05 1.46 9.90
C ALA A 44 4.04 0.78 10.84
N ARG A 45 4.14 1.26 12.07
CA ARG A 45 5.03 0.68 13.08
C ARG A 45 4.53 -0.67 13.58
N SER A 46 3.23 -0.78 13.81
CA SER A 46 2.61 -2.04 14.24
C SER A 46 2.79 -3.15 13.22
N LEU A 47 2.72 -2.81 11.93
CA LEU A 47 2.92 -3.76 10.84
C LEU A 47 4.41 -3.96 10.52
N MET A 48 5.29 -3.23 11.20
CA MET A 48 6.74 -3.30 10.98
C MET A 48 7.14 -3.08 9.53
N LEU A 49 6.53 -2.08 8.90
CA LEU A 49 6.80 -1.76 7.49
C LEU A 49 8.13 -1.04 7.37
N LYS A 50 8.97 -1.56 6.50
CA LYS A 50 10.27 -0.96 6.15
C LYS A 50 10.64 -1.43 4.75
N PRO A 51 11.54 -0.72 4.05
CA PRO A 51 11.98 -1.15 2.71
C PRO A 51 12.44 -2.61 2.70
N GLY A 52 11.97 -3.36 1.70
CA GLY A 52 12.28 -4.77 1.53
C GLY A 52 11.25 -5.73 2.10
N VAL A 53 10.34 -5.26 2.93
CA VAL A 53 9.32 -6.11 3.54
C VAL A 53 8.20 -6.40 2.52
N ARG A 54 7.77 -7.66 2.48
CA ARG A 54 6.61 -8.03 1.67
C ARG A 54 5.34 -7.55 2.36
N ALA A 55 4.44 -6.96 1.59
CA ALA A 55 3.18 -6.44 2.08
C ALA A 55 2.11 -6.55 0.99
N TYR A 56 0.87 -6.24 1.35
CA TYR A 56 -0.25 -6.31 0.42
C TYR A 56 -0.96 -4.96 0.39
N ALA A 57 -1.28 -4.48 -0.82
CA ALA A 57 -2.23 -3.39 -0.98
C ALA A 57 -3.63 -3.99 -0.96
N VAL A 58 -4.41 -3.61 0.03
CA VAL A 58 -5.79 -4.10 0.19
C VAL A 58 -6.72 -2.96 -0.15
N ILE A 59 -7.49 -3.11 -1.23
CA ILE A 59 -8.30 -2.02 -1.75
C ILE A 59 -9.76 -2.45 -1.87
N LYS A 60 -10.62 -1.73 -1.18
CA LYS A 60 -12.05 -1.93 -1.31
C LYS A 60 -12.47 -1.66 -2.76
N ALA A 61 -13.24 -2.58 -3.36
CA ALA A 61 -13.62 -2.46 -4.77
C ALA A 61 -14.32 -1.13 -5.08
N SER A 62 -15.14 -0.64 -4.17
CA SER A 62 -15.85 0.63 -4.34
C SER A 62 -14.93 1.86 -4.31
N SER A 63 -13.68 1.69 -3.93
CA SER A 63 -12.69 2.78 -3.88
C SER A 63 -11.82 2.85 -5.13
N VAL A 64 -11.97 1.90 -6.04
CA VAL A 64 -11.17 1.87 -7.27
C VAL A 64 -11.90 2.64 -8.35
N MET A 65 -11.23 3.66 -8.87
CA MET A 65 -11.72 4.44 -10.01
C MET A 65 -11.11 3.88 -11.28
N VAL A 66 -11.79 4.10 -12.40
CA VAL A 66 -11.35 3.59 -13.70
C VAL A 66 -11.13 4.76 -14.64
N GLY A 67 -10.03 4.72 -15.36
CA GLY A 67 -9.72 5.70 -16.38
C GLY A 67 -9.34 5.00 -17.69
N VAL A 68 -9.47 5.71 -18.79
CA VAL A 68 -9.02 5.28 -20.11
C VAL A 68 -8.33 6.42 -20.80
N ASP A 69 -7.52 6.11 -21.80
CA ASP A 69 -6.92 7.15 -22.63
C ASP A 69 -7.99 7.75 -23.56
N ASP A 70 -7.98 9.08 -23.68
CA ASP A 70 -8.93 9.83 -24.51
C ASP A 70 -8.39 10.20 -25.87
#